data_be2bd2ccb70ea6ee165ec49b10472c4e
#
_entry.id   be2bd2ccb70ea6ee165ec49b10472c4e
#
_cell.length_a   1.000
_cell.length_b   1.000
_cell.length_c   1.000
_cell.angle_alpha   90.00
_cell.angle_beta   90.00
_cell.angle_gamma   90.00
#
_symmetry.space_group_name_H-M   'P 1'
#
loop_
_entity.id
_entity.type
_entity.pdbx_description
1 polymer ?
#
loop_
_entity_poly.entity_id
_entity_poly.type
_entity_poly.pdbx_seq_one_letter_code
_entity_poly.pdbx_strand_id
1 'polypeptide(L)'
;MFDHFGLAAPFYERLAKVLDPATLSAHLGLPVSGRLLDAGGGTGRVAKALCGLAGEIVVCDLSAGMLRQAVGKACVEAVQAHTELLPFADASFERIIIVDAFHHFVDQKAAVAALWRVLAPGGRLVIEEPNIDTLMVKGVALAERVVLMRSRFYSPRDMAQMLRAAGGQVSIHSAHAFNAWIVADKAAP
;
A
#
# COMPACT_ATOMS: atom_id res chain seq x y z
N MET A 1 7.64 -19.44 7.14
CA MET A 1 7.31 -19.11 5.74
C MET A 1 8.57 -18.58 5.10
N PHE A 2 8.94 -19.00 3.88
CA PHE A 2 10.18 -18.55 3.22
C PHE A 2 10.01 -17.10 2.76
N ASP A 3 10.92 -16.20 3.16
CA ASP A 3 10.86 -14.77 2.81
C ASP A 3 11.49 -14.53 1.42
N HIS A 4 10.71 -14.79 0.36
CA HIS A 4 11.14 -14.58 -1.03
C HIS A 4 11.48 -13.11 -1.31
N PHE A 5 10.73 -12.18 -0.73
CA PHE A 5 10.95 -10.75 -0.89
C PHE A 5 12.23 -10.28 -0.20
N GLY A 6 12.56 -10.85 0.95
CA GLY A 6 13.80 -10.55 1.66
C GLY A 6 15.06 -10.87 0.85
N LEU A 7 15.03 -11.92 0.01
CA LEU A 7 16.15 -12.26 -0.89
C LEU A 7 16.27 -11.27 -2.06
N ALA A 8 15.15 -10.75 -2.55
CA ALA A 8 15.12 -9.81 -3.67
C ALA A 8 15.38 -8.35 -3.22
N ALA A 9 15.26 -8.04 -1.93
CA ALA A 9 15.32 -6.70 -1.38
C ALA A 9 16.50 -5.83 -1.87
N PRO A 10 17.76 -6.32 -1.98
CA PRO A 10 18.89 -5.50 -2.44
C PRO A 10 18.77 -5.02 -3.90
N PHE A 11 17.98 -5.72 -4.71
CA PHE A 11 17.81 -5.44 -6.15
C PHE A 11 16.45 -4.80 -6.45
N TYR A 12 15.52 -4.88 -5.50
CA TYR A 12 14.13 -4.47 -5.69
C TYR A 12 13.99 -3.02 -6.15
N GLU A 13 14.72 -2.08 -5.52
CA GLU A 13 14.66 -0.66 -5.87
C GLU A 13 15.13 -0.34 -7.29
N ARG A 14 16.02 -1.18 -7.86
CA ARG A 14 16.50 -1.02 -9.25
C ARG A 14 15.49 -1.51 -10.28
N LEU A 15 14.63 -2.45 -9.89
CA LEU A 15 13.62 -3.06 -10.76
C LEU A 15 12.24 -2.43 -10.57
N ALA A 16 12.01 -1.80 -9.42
CA ALA A 16 10.74 -1.20 -9.11
C ALA A 16 10.47 0.04 -9.97
N LYS A 17 9.20 0.23 -10.32
CA LYS A 17 8.72 1.39 -11.08
C LYS A 17 9.17 2.71 -10.43
N VAL A 18 9.57 3.66 -11.26
CA VAL A 18 9.81 5.03 -10.80
C VAL A 18 8.50 5.61 -10.29
N LEU A 19 8.51 6.08 -9.05
CA LEU A 19 7.39 6.75 -8.42
C LEU A 19 7.45 8.25 -8.72
N ASP A 20 6.32 8.82 -9.08
CA ASP A 20 6.16 10.27 -9.15
C ASP A 20 5.61 10.78 -7.80
N PRO A 21 6.43 11.50 -6.98
CA PRO A 21 6.00 12.01 -5.69
C PRO A 21 4.82 12.98 -5.79
N ALA A 22 4.70 13.72 -6.90
CA ALA A 22 3.61 14.67 -7.09
C ALA A 22 2.27 13.94 -7.27
N THR A 23 2.24 12.86 -8.05
CA THR A 23 1.07 12.00 -8.22
C THR A 23 0.66 11.32 -6.91
N LEU A 24 1.63 10.76 -6.17
CA LEU A 24 1.39 10.18 -4.84
C LEU A 24 0.78 11.20 -3.88
N SER A 25 1.40 12.38 -3.81
CA SER A 25 0.96 13.48 -2.94
C SER A 25 -0.45 13.96 -3.29
N ALA A 26 -0.77 14.10 -4.58
CA ALA A 26 -2.08 14.53 -5.04
C ALA A 26 -3.19 13.52 -4.64
N HIS A 27 -2.97 12.22 -4.85
CA HIS A 27 -3.94 11.19 -4.47
C HIS A 27 -4.12 11.10 -2.95
N LEU A 28 -3.04 11.24 -2.18
CA LEU A 28 -3.07 11.22 -0.71
C LEU A 28 -3.61 12.52 -0.10
N GLY A 29 -3.64 13.63 -0.85
CA GLY A 29 -3.99 14.94 -0.31
C GLY A 29 -2.96 15.41 0.72
N LEU A 30 -1.68 15.35 0.35
CA LEU A 30 -0.57 15.84 1.18
C LEU A 30 -0.26 17.31 0.87
N PRO A 31 0.35 18.08 1.80
CA PRO A 31 0.88 17.62 3.09
C PRO A 31 -0.17 17.48 4.19
N VAL A 32 0.18 16.70 5.23
CA VAL A 32 -0.59 16.58 6.48
C VAL A 32 0.34 16.62 7.69
N SER A 33 -0.18 17.05 8.85
CA SER A 33 0.60 17.10 10.09
C SER A 33 0.62 15.78 10.86
N GLY A 34 -0.32 14.90 10.58
CA GLY A 34 -0.46 13.61 11.26
C GLY A 34 0.38 12.49 10.63
N ARG A 35 0.05 11.26 11.02
CA ARG A 35 0.80 10.05 10.64
C ARG A 35 0.33 9.50 9.30
N LEU A 36 1.30 9.01 8.50
CA LEU A 36 1.08 8.26 7.28
C LEU A 36 1.57 6.83 7.46
N LEU A 37 0.74 5.84 7.09
CA LEU A 37 1.11 4.43 7.02
C LEU A 37 1.37 4.01 5.56
N ASP A 38 2.55 3.48 5.28
CA ASP A 38 2.91 2.77 4.04
C ASP A 38 2.77 1.26 4.32
N ALA A 39 1.60 0.70 3.99
CA ALA A 39 1.26 -0.69 4.30
C ALA A 39 1.69 -1.64 3.18
N GLY A 40 2.54 -2.64 3.50
CA GLY A 40 3.29 -3.42 2.53
C GLY A 40 4.39 -2.58 1.88
N GLY A 41 4.94 -1.61 2.60
CA GLY A 41 5.85 -0.60 2.05
C GLY A 41 7.26 -1.10 1.76
N GLY A 42 7.55 -2.37 2.06
CA GLY A 42 8.76 -3.08 1.67
C GLY A 42 10.04 -2.36 2.09
N THR A 43 10.83 -1.92 1.10
CA THR A 43 12.08 -1.19 1.34
C THR A 43 11.88 0.27 1.78
N GLY A 44 10.65 0.75 1.89
CA GLY A 44 10.33 2.15 2.24
C GLY A 44 10.63 3.15 1.12
N ARG A 45 10.56 2.72 -0.15
CA ARG A 45 10.81 3.61 -1.29
C ARG A 45 9.71 4.66 -1.46
N VAL A 46 8.43 4.28 -1.20
CA VAL A 46 7.28 5.21 -1.21
C VAL A 46 7.41 6.20 -0.04
N ALA A 47 7.62 5.69 1.16
CA ALA A 47 7.83 6.49 2.36
C ALA A 47 8.95 7.53 2.17
N LYS A 48 10.10 7.13 1.59
CA LYS A 48 11.20 8.04 1.27
C LYS A 48 10.80 9.16 0.30
N ALA A 49 9.98 8.83 -0.72
CA ALA A 49 9.52 9.81 -1.71
C ALA A 49 8.55 10.84 -1.10
N LEU A 50 7.88 10.49 0.01
CA LEU A 50 6.91 11.33 0.72
C LEU A 50 7.51 12.03 1.96
N CYS A 51 8.83 11.93 2.18
CA CYS A 51 9.53 12.58 3.27
C CYS A 51 9.23 14.08 3.36
N GLY A 52 8.87 14.55 4.56
CA GLY A 52 8.54 15.96 4.81
C GLY A 52 7.11 16.37 4.42
N LEU A 53 6.31 15.43 3.87
CA LEU A 53 4.91 15.68 3.51
C LEU A 53 3.90 15.13 4.53
N ALA A 54 4.37 14.41 5.56
CA ALA A 54 3.59 13.99 6.72
C ALA A 54 4.41 14.22 8.00
N GLY A 55 3.73 14.32 9.14
CA GLY A 55 4.39 14.51 10.43
C GLY A 55 5.26 13.32 10.82
N GLU A 56 4.79 12.11 10.53
CA GLU A 56 5.49 10.85 10.76
C GLU A 56 5.11 9.86 9.66
N ILE A 57 6.07 9.08 9.16
CA ILE A 57 5.81 8.02 8.17
C ILE A 57 6.23 6.67 8.74
N VAL A 58 5.27 5.74 8.81
CA VAL A 58 5.48 4.37 9.26
C VAL A 58 5.42 3.43 8.07
N VAL A 59 6.46 2.64 7.86
CA VAL A 59 6.49 1.52 6.91
C VAL A 59 6.16 0.24 7.66
N CYS A 60 5.07 -0.41 7.27
CA CYS A 60 4.69 -1.72 7.81
C CYS A 60 4.83 -2.79 6.72
N ASP A 61 5.60 -3.84 6.99
CA ASP A 61 5.79 -4.95 6.05
C ASP A 61 5.98 -6.27 6.81
N LEU A 62 5.66 -7.39 6.17
CA LEU A 62 5.90 -8.72 6.74
C LEU A 62 7.36 -9.14 6.62
N SER A 63 8.04 -8.72 5.55
CA SER A 63 9.41 -9.12 5.25
C SER A 63 10.44 -8.33 6.06
N ALA A 64 11.08 -9.00 7.02
CA ALA A 64 12.20 -8.41 7.74
C ALA A 64 13.38 -8.04 6.81
N GLY A 65 13.54 -8.77 5.70
CA GLY A 65 14.55 -8.49 4.68
C GLY A 65 14.31 -7.16 3.98
N MET A 66 13.07 -6.86 3.61
CA MET A 66 12.65 -5.59 3.04
C MET A 66 12.82 -4.46 4.05
N LEU A 67 12.32 -4.63 5.26
CA LEU A 67 12.39 -3.59 6.31
C LEU A 67 13.82 -3.21 6.69
N ARG A 68 14.80 -4.14 6.61
CA ARG A 68 16.21 -3.78 6.80
C ARG A 68 16.71 -2.72 5.80
N GLN A 69 16.11 -2.64 4.60
CA GLN A 69 16.41 -1.60 3.63
C GLN A 69 15.67 -0.29 3.93
N ALA A 70 14.54 -0.36 4.64
CA ALA A 70 13.77 0.80 5.07
C ALA A 70 14.43 1.48 6.29
N VAL A 71 14.97 0.68 7.22
CA VAL A 71 15.67 1.19 8.39
C VAL A 71 16.87 2.05 7.97
N GLY A 72 16.97 3.24 8.54
CA GLY A 72 18.01 4.23 8.21
C GLY A 72 17.65 5.18 7.08
N LYS A 73 16.53 5.01 6.39
CA LYS A 73 15.98 6.05 5.52
C LYS A 73 15.44 7.19 6.39
N ALA A 74 15.77 8.42 6.00
CA ALA A 74 15.28 9.59 6.71
C ALA A 74 13.74 9.59 6.81
N CYS A 75 13.20 10.03 7.95
CA CYS A 75 11.77 10.18 8.24
C CYS A 75 10.92 8.88 8.19
N VAL A 76 11.53 7.70 8.27
CA VAL A 76 10.81 6.41 8.21
C VAL A 76 10.97 5.65 9.52
N GLU A 77 9.85 5.28 10.13
CA GLU A 77 9.77 4.24 11.17
C GLU A 77 9.38 2.92 10.50
N ALA A 78 10.07 1.82 10.83
CA ALA A 78 9.82 0.50 10.25
C ALA A 78 9.21 -0.45 11.29
N VAL A 79 8.07 -1.07 10.95
CA VAL A 79 7.35 -1.99 11.82
C VAL A 79 7.09 -3.30 11.08
N GLN A 80 7.52 -4.43 11.67
CA GLN A 80 7.25 -5.75 11.10
C GLN A 80 5.90 -6.27 11.61
N ALA A 81 4.92 -6.37 10.70
CA ALA A 81 3.62 -6.97 11.01
C ALA A 81 2.91 -7.46 9.74
N HIS A 82 1.90 -8.32 9.94
CA HIS A 82 0.90 -8.61 8.93
C HIS A 82 -0.07 -7.42 8.81
N THR A 83 -0.41 -7.02 7.60
CA THR A 83 -1.39 -5.93 7.37
C THR A 83 -2.78 -6.30 7.90
N GLU A 84 -3.11 -7.58 7.96
CA GLU A 84 -4.34 -8.11 8.56
C GLU A 84 -4.39 -7.96 10.08
N LEU A 85 -3.24 -7.75 10.74
CA LEU A 85 -3.08 -7.70 12.21
C LEU A 85 -2.20 -6.52 12.63
N LEU A 86 -2.55 -5.31 12.20
CA LEU A 86 -1.77 -4.09 12.46
C LEU A 86 -1.68 -3.79 13.97
N PRO A 87 -0.45 -3.64 14.52
CA PRO A 87 -0.21 -3.42 15.95
C PRO A 87 -0.34 -1.92 16.32
N PHE A 88 -1.30 -1.22 15.74
CA PHE A 88 -1.54 0.19 15.96
C PHE A 88 -2.92 0.39 16.60
N ALA A 89 -3.05 1.47 17.37
CA ALA A 89 -4.33 1.89 17.94
C ALA A 89 -5.33 2.28 16.84
N ASP A 90 -6.61 2.25 17.17
CA ASP A 90 -7.68 2.74 16.28
C ASP A 90 -7.44 4.22 15.96
N ALA A 91 -7.79 4.63 14.74
CA ALA A 91 -7.73 6.02 14.29
C ALA A 91 -6.35 6.69 14.46
N SER A 92 -5.25 5.95 14.33
CA SER A 92 -3.88 6.43 14.56
C SER A 92 -3.18 7.01 13.32
N PHE A 93 -3.79 6.89 12.13
CA PHE A 93 -3.21 7.40 10.88
C PHE A 93 -4.18 8.31 10.12
N GLU A 94 -3.71 9.49 9.70
CA GLU A 94 -4.48 10.39 8.83
C GLU A 94 -4.46 9.92 7.37
N ARG A 95 -3.36 9.28 6.96
CA ARG A 95 -3.17 8.78 5.58
C ARG A 95 -2.65 7.36 5.59
N ILE A 96 -3.16 6.57 4.68
CA ILE A 96 -2.67 5.21 4.43
C ILE A 96 -2.42 5.06 2.94
N ILE A 97 -1.27 4.48 2.57
CA ILE A 97 -0.96 4.13 1.18
C ILE A 97 -0.57 2.67 1.06
N ILE A 98 -0.96 2.06 -0.05
CA ILE A 98 -0.53 0.74 -0.49
C ILE A 98 -0.09 0.90 -1.95
N VAL A 99 1.12 0.51 -2.29
CA VAL A 99 1.64 0.58 -3.66
C VAL A 99 2.21 -0.77 -4.06
N ASP A 100 1.60 -1.40 -5.06
CA ASP A 100 2.07 -2.68 -5.64
C ASP A 100 2.28 -3.78 -4.57
N ALA A 101 1.35 -3.86 -3.62
CA ALA A 101 1.45 -4.75 -2.46
C ALA A 101 0.13 -5.44 -2.07
N PHE A 102 -1.02 -4.87 -2.41
CA PHE A 102 -2.34 -5.37 -1.99
C PHE A 102 -2.61 -6.80 -2.46
N HIS A 103 -2.16 -7.15 -3.68
CA HIS A 103 -2.31 -8.49 -4.25
C HIS A 103 -1.48 -9.57 -3.54
N HIS A 104 -0.50 -9.18 -2.70
CA HIS A 104 0.30 -10.09 -1.88
C HIS A 104 -0.28 -10.35 -0.48
N PHE A 105 -1.28 -9.60 -0.03
CA PHE A 105 -1.89 -9.82 1.27
C PHE A 105 -2.62 -11.17 1.30
N VAL A 106 -2.52 -11.90 2.41
CA VAL A 106 -3.07 -13.26 2.54
C VAL A 106 -4.59 -13.24 2.57
N ASP A 107 -5.17 -12.29 3.34
CA ASP A 107 -6.60 -12.01 3.40
C ASP A 107 -6.84 -10.50 3.19
N GLN A 108 -7.13 -10.13 1.96
CA GLN A 108 -7.36 -8.73 1.60
C GLN A 108 -8.55 -8.10 2.31
N LYS A 109 -9.59 -8.90 2.65
CA LYS A 109 -10.75 -8.37 3.39
C LYS A 109 -10.39 -8.08 4.84
N ALA A 110 -9.64 -8.97 5.48
CA ALA A 110 -9.12 -8.73 6.83
C ALA A 110 -8.14 -7.53 6.84
N ALA A 111 -7.28 -7.42 5.81
CA ALA A 111 -6.38 -6.28 5.66
C ALA A 111 -7.16 -4.96 5.52
N VAL A 112 -8.20 -4.91 4.67
CA VAL A 112 -9.06 -3.71 4.55
C VAL A 112 -9.70 -3.37 5.89
N ALA A 113 -10.21 -4.35 6.64
CA ALA A 113 -10.81 -4.09 7.96
C ALA A 113 -9.78 -3.52 8.97
N ALA A 114 -8.55 -4.08 8.98
CA ALA A 114 -7.49 -3.61 9.87
C ALA A 114 -7.01 -2.19 9.47
N LEU A 115 -6.83 -1.92 8.18
CA LEU A 115 -6.48 -0.60 7.65
C LEU A 115 -7.56 0.44 7.96
N TRP A 116 -8.84 0.05 7.79
CA TRP A 116 -9.97 0.95 8.09
C TRP A 116 -10.10 1.26 9.57
N ARG A 117 -9.78 0.31 10.45
CA ARG A 117 -9.72 0.50 11.90
C ARG A 117 -8.69 1.55 12.28
N VAL A 118 -7.46 1.45 11.76
CA VAL A 118 -6.37 2.34 12.12
C VAL A 118 -6.44 3.71 11.41
N LEU A 119 -7.23 3.84 10.34
CA LEU A 119 -7.47 5.10 9.66
C LEU A 119 -8.34 6.02 10.52
N ALA A 120 -7.90 7.25 10.72
CA ALA A 120 -8.64 8.27 11.48
C ALA A 120 -9.92 8.70 10.75
N PRO A 121 -10.97 9.15 11.46
CA PRO A 121 -12.07 9.88 10.84
C PRO A 121 -11.54 11.10 10.07
N GLY A 122 -12.09 11.36 8.88
CA GLY A 122 -11.55 12.36 7.94
C GLY A 122 -10.25 11.95 7.24
N GLY A 123 -9.76 10.75 7.51
CA GLY A 123 -8.56 10.20 6.89
C GLY A 123 -8.80 9.65 5.48
N ARG A 124 -7.70 9.41 4.75
CA ARG A 124 -7.71 8.90 3.37
C ARG A 124 -6.81 7.69 3.22
N LEU A 125 -7.34 6.66 2.58
CA LEU A 125 -6.62 5.46 2.16
C LEU A 125 -6.50 5.45 0.63
N VAL A 126 -5.29 5.20 0.13
CA VAL A 126 -4.99 5.11 -1.31
C VAL A 126 -4.36 3.77 -1.61
N ILE A 127 -4.86 3.08 -2.63
CA ILE A 127 -4.26 1.86 -3.18
C ILE A 127 -3.84 2.14 -4.62
N GLU A 128 -2.57 1.91 -4.94
CA GLU A 128 -2.08 1.83 -6.31
C GLU A 128 -1.74 0.39 -6.63
N GLU A 129 -2.39 -0.19 -7.64
CA GLU A 129 -2.23 -1.59 -8.01
C GLU A 129 -2.22 -1.78 -9.53
N PRO A 130 -1.52 -2.84 -10.02
CA PRO A 130 -1.63 -3.25 -11.41
C PRO A 130 -3.09 -3.56 -11.77
N ASN A 131 -3.55 -2.99 -12.88
CA ASN A 131 -4.93 -3.18 -13.33
C ASN A 131 -5.09 -4.54 -14.04
N ILE A 132 -5.60 -5.55 -13.32
CA ILE A 132 -5.82 -6.92 -13.82
C ILE A 132 -6.81 -6.97 -15.00
N ASP A 133 -7.58 -5.94 -15.28
CA ASP A 133 -8.46 -5.91 -16.44
C ASP A 133 -7.67 -5.77 -17.76
N THR A 134 -6.38 -5.40 -17.69
CA THR A 134 -5.50 -5.31 -18.87
C THR A 134 -4.86 -6.66 -19.20
N LEU A 135 -4.71 -6.96 -20.49
CA LEU A 135 -4.12 -8.24 -20.96
C LEU A 135 -2.68 -8.44 -20.48
N MET A 136 -1.91 -7.36 -20.39
CA MET A 136 -0.51 -7.44 -19.95
C MET A 136 -0.41 -7.82 -18.47
N VAL A 137 -1.23 -7.22 -17.61
CA VAL A 137 -1.25 -7.56 -16.17
C VAL A 137 -1.77 -8.98 -15.95
N LYS A 138 -2.70 -9.47 -16.77
CA LYS A 138 -3.11 -10.89 -16.76
C LYS A 138 -1.94 -11.84 -17.04
N GLY A 139 -1.06 -11.45 -17.98
CA GLY A 139 0.17 -12.20 -18.26
C GLY A 139 1.14 -12.22 -17.07
N VAL A 140 1.34 -11.09 -16.39
CA VAL A 140 2.16 -11.00 -15.17
C VAL A 140 1.57 -11.87 -14.05
N ALA A 141 0.26 -11.76 -13.80
CA ALA A 141 -0.43 -12.54 -12.78
C ALA A 141 -0.31 -14.06 -13.04
N LEU A 142 -0.35 -14.48 -14.31
CA LEU A 142 -0.13 -15.87 -14.67
C LEU A 142 1.32 -16.30 -14.41
N ALA A 143 2.31 -15.46 -14.74
CA ALA A 143 3.72 -15.75 -14.51
C ALA A 143 4.01 -15.88 -13.00
N GLU A 144 3.50 -14.97 -12.16
CA GLU A 144 3.64 -15.04 -10.70
C GLU A 144 3.02 -16.32 -10.11
N ARG A 145 1.90 -16.76 -10.67
CA ARG A 145 1.26 -18.03 -10.27
C ARG A 145 2.13 -19.25 -10.59
N VAL A 146 2.88 -19.20 -11.71
CA VAL A 146 3.81 -20.28 -12.10
C VAL A 146 5.02 -20.32 -11.17
N VAL A 147 5.53 -19.19 -10.70
CA VAL A 147 6.64 -19.12 -9.72
C VAL A 147 6.18 -19.26 -8.26
N LEU A 148 4.95 -19.77 -8.02
CA LEU A 148 4.38 -20.02 -6.69
C LEU A 148 4.27 -18.79 -5.79
N MET A 149 4.26 -17.59 -6.34
CA MET A 149 3.85 -16.40 -5.61
C MET A 149 2.34 -16.50 -5.37
N ARG A 150 1.92 -16.41 -4.10
CA ARG A 150 0.49 -16.51 -3.72
C ARG A 150 -0.26 -15.19 -3.99
N SER A 151 0.01 -14.56 -5.13
CA SER A 151 -0.61 -13.30 -5.51
C SER A 151 -2.09 -13.51 -5.87
N ARG A 152 -2.95 -12.67 -5.33
CA ARG A 152 -4.38 -12.63 -5.64
C ARG A 152 -4.75 -11.24 -6.12
N PHE A 153 -4.79 -11.07 -7.44
CA PHE A 153 -5.18 -9.81 -8.06
C PHE A 153 -6.70 -9.62 -8.01
N TYR A 154 -7.11 -8.42 -7.65
CA TYR A 154 -8.48 -7.95 -7.71
C TYR A 154 -8.62 -6.85 -8.75
N SER A 155 -9.80 -6.78 -9.38
CA SER A 155 -10.07 -5.64 -10.26
C SER A 155 -10.18 -4.34 -9.44
N PRO A 156 -9.93 -3.16 -10.05
CA PRO A 156 -10.15 -1.88 -9.38
C PRO A 156 -11.56 -1.73 -8.80
N ARG A 157 -12.56 -2.33 -9.46
CA ARG A 157 -13.95 -2.33 -9.00
C ARG A 157 -14.14 -3.18 -7.74
N ASP A 158 -13.52 -4.36 -7.69
CA ASP A 158 -13.61 -5.24 -6.52
C ASP A 158 -12.94 -4.62 -5.30
N MET A 159 -11.75 -4.02 -5.48
CA MET A 159 -11.07 -3.26 -4.41
C MET A 159 -11.93 -2.10 -3.91
N ALA A 160 -12.50 -1.33 -4.82
CA ALA A 160 -13.41 -0.24 -4.47
C ALA A 160 -14.67 -0.74 -3.73
N GLN A 161 -15.19 -1.91 -4.09
CA GLN A 161 -16.33 -2.52 -3.40
C GLN A 161 -15.99 -2.92 -1.97
N MET A 162 -14.79 -3.51 -1.73
CA MET A 162 -14.32 -3.83 -0.39
C MET A 162 -14.22 -2.58 0.50
N LEU A 163 -13.67 -1.48 -0.03
CA LEU A 163 -13.54 -0.21 0.70
C LEU A 163 -14.88 0.47 0.95
N ARG A 164 -15.85 0.39 0.00
CA ARG A 164 -17.22 0.88 0.23
C ARG A 164 -17.94 0.06 1.29
N ALA A 165 -17.74 -1.26 1.32
CA ALA A 165 -18.31 -2.13 2.34
C ALA A 165 -17.75 -1.81 3.75
N ALA A 166 -16.54 -1.28 3.84
CA ALA A 166 -15.95 -0.76 5.07
C ALA A 166 -16.44 0.64 5.47
N GLY A 167 -17.29 1.28 4.64
CA GLY A 167 -17.85 2.61 4.90
C GLY A 167 -17.12 3.76 4.19
N GLY A 168 -16.25 3.47 3.22
CA GLY A 168 -15.50 4.48 2.48
C GLY A 168 -16.30 5.17 1.37
N GLN A 169 -16.05 6.46 1.18
CA GLN A 169 -16.40 7.17 -0.05
C GLN A 169 -15.28 6.94 -1.07
N VAL A 170 -15.56 6.16 -2.13
CA VAL A 170 -14.51 5.60 -2.99
C VAL A 170 -14.59 6.10 -4.41
N SER A 171 -13.47 6.62 -4.92
CA SER A 171 -13.24 6.95 -6.32
C SER A 171 -12.14 6.06 -6.93
N ILE A 172 -12.22 5.84 -8.24
CA ILE A 172 -11.23 5.07 -9.01
C ILE A 172 -10.65 6.01 -10.06
N HIS A 173 -9.33 6.07 -10.11
CA HIS A 173 -8.60 6.86 -11.11
C HIS A 173 -7.67 5.93 -11.89
N SER A 174 -7.68 6.02 -13.21
CA SER A 174 -6.75 5.29 -14.09
C SER A 174 -5.70 6.26 -14.59
N ALA A 175 -4.47 6.15 -14.07
CA ALA A 175 -3.39 7.02 -14.49
C ALA A 175 -2.81 6.61 -15.85
N HIS A 176 -2.75 5.31 -16.15
CA HIS A 176 -2.30 4.70 -17.41
C HIS A 176 -2.95 3.33 -17.57
N ALA A 177 -2.80 2.71 -18.76
CA ALA A 177 -3.39 1.40 -19.06
C ALA A 177 -3.03 0.27 -18.07
N PHE A 178 -1.99 0.44 -17.26
CA PHE A 178 -1.42 -0.63 -16.42
C PHE A 178 -1.76 -0.55 -14.94
N ASN A 179 -1.96 0.64 -14.38
CA ASN A 179 -2.19 0.84 -12.95
C ASN A 179 -3.50 1.56 -12.70
N ALA A 180 -4.18 1.20 -11.62
CA ALA A 180 -5.34 1.87 -11.09
C ALA A 180 -5.04 2.44 -9.70
N TRP A 181 -5.62 3.60 -9.44
CA TRP A 181 -5.61 4.26 -8.14
C TRP A 181 -7.00 4.19 -7.54
N ILE A 182 -7.13 3.60 -6.38
CA ILE A 182 -8.37 3.54 -5.62
C ILE A 182 -8.20 4.45 -4.40
N VAL A 183 -8.98 5.51 -4.34
CA VAL A 183 -8.96 6.50 -3.25
C VAL A 183 -10.21 6.33 -2.42
N ALA A 184 -10.07 6.14 -1.12
CA ALA A 184 -11.17 5.97 -0.18
C ALA A 184 -11.05 6.97 0.96
N ASP A 185 -12.06 7.82 1.12
CA ASP A 185 -12.17 8.78 2.22
C ASP A 185 -13.07 8.22 3.32
N LYS A 186 -12.60 8.28 4.57
CA LYS A 186 -13.37 7.95 5.76
C LYS A 186 -14.08 9.20 6.24
N ALA A 187 -15.40 9.11 6.43
CA ALA A 187 -16.17 10.25 6.90
C ALA A 187 -15.57 10.87 8.17
N ALA A 188 -15.59 12.18 8.26
CA ALA A 188 -15.37 12.89 9.52
C ALA A 188 -16.53 12.61 10.48
N PRO A 189 -16.34 12.77 11.79
CA PRO A 189 -17.39 12.55 12.80
C PRO A 189 -18.54 13.53 12.66
#